data_c6b4ea688bde440a8aec0c15324f8d61
#
_entry.id   c6b4ea688bde440a8aec0c15324f8d61
#
_cell.length_a   1.000
_cell.length_b   1.000
_cell.length_c   1.000
_cell.angle_alpha   90.00
_cell.angle_beta   90.00
_cell.angle_gamma   90.00
#
_symmetry.space_group_name_H-M   'P 1'
#
loop_
_entity.id
_entity.type
_entity.pdbx_description
1 polymer ?
#
loop_
_entity_poly.entity_id
_entity_poly.type
_entity_poly.pdbx_seq_one_letter_code
_entity_poly.pdbx_strand_id
1 'polypeptide(L)'
;MINVMAPINPLGYGVAGLNITKALSKLSDVALFPIGDVEVTSQADADAVKLCLENKNKFDAKAPCVRIWHQFSMAEQIGNGLRCGFPIFELDAFNDVELHHLNSLDKIFVCSEWAKEVVHQNLYNHYKRLDLDSNI
;
A
#
# COMPACT_ATOMS: atom_id res chain seq x y z
N MET A 1 -9.45 11.51 -7.56
CA MET A 1 -8.26 10.72 -8.01
C MET A 1 -7.69 9.95 -6.82
N ILE A 2 -7.09 8.80 -7.08
CA ILE A 2 -6.38 8.00 -6.10
C ILE A 2 -4.98 7.71 -6.65
N ASN A 3 -3.95 7.94 -5.85
CA ASN A 3 -2.59 7.56 -6.20
C ASN A 3 -2.33 6.13 -5.72
N VAL A 4 -1.85 5.27 -6.60
CA VAL A 4 -1.58 3.86 -6.29
C VAL A 4 -0.12 3.55 -6.55
N MET A 5 0.56 2.98 -5.56
CA MET A 5 1.91 2.45 -5.69
C MET A 5 1.82 0.93 -5.54
N ALA A 6 2.01 0.20 -6.62
CA ALA A 6 1.80 -1.24 -6.63
C ALA A 6 2.66 -1.95 -7.65
N PRO A 7 3.05 -3.22 -7.40
CA PRO A 7 3.60 -4.07 -8.43
C PRO A 7 2.50 -4.49 -9.41
N ILE A 8 2.85 -4.60 -10.69
CA ILE A 8 1.94 -5.06 -11.75
C ILE A 8 2.68 -6.13 -12.55
N ASN A 9 2.43 -7.38 -12.25
CA ASN A 9 3.07 -8.52 -12.92
C ASN A 9 2.30 -9.81 -12.63
N PRO A 10 2.63 -10.94 -13.26
CA PRO A 10 1.92 -12.21 -13.05
C PRO A 10 2.26 -12.94 -11.75
N LEU A 11 3.13 -12.41 -10.91
CA LEU A 11 3.43 -12.97 -9.59
C LEU A 11 2.35 -12.58 -8.58
N GLY A 12 2.31 -13.25 -7.41
CA GLY A 12 1.23 -13.06 -6.43
C GLY A 12 0.94 -11.61 -6.04
N TYR A 13 1.95 -10.85 -5.69
CA TYR A 13 1.78 -9.44 -5.31
C TYR A 13 1.41 -8.57 -6.51
N GLY A 14 1.93 -8.90 -7.69
CA GLY A 14 1.61 -8.19 -8.92
C GLY A 14 0.19 -8.44 -9.40
N VAL A 15 -0.34 -9.63 -9.18
CA VAL A 15 -1.75 -9.97 -9.46
C VAL A 15 -2.67 -9.15 -8.53
N ALA A 16 -2.34 -9.08 -7.25
CA ALA A 16 -3.08 -8.26 -6.29
C ALA A 16 -3.02 -6.78 -6.68
N GLY A 17 -1.83 -6.27 -7.02
CA GLY A 17 -1.64 -4.89 -7.47
C GLY A 17 -2.47 -4.56 -8.70
N LEU A 18 -2.44 -5.42 -9.71
CA LEU A 18 -3.22 -5.26 -10.93
C LEU A 18 -4.72 -5.23 -10.65
N ASN A 19 -5.23 -6.21 -9.91
CA ASN A 19 -6.67 -6.33 -9.65
C ASN A 19 -7.21 -5.20 -8.77
N ILE A 20 -6.47 -4.78 -7.76
CA ILE A 20 -6.86 -3.63 -6.92
C ILE A 20 -6.84 -2.34 -7.74
N THR A 21 -5.81 -2.13 -8.56
CA THR A 21 -5.72 -0.96 -9.45
C THR A 21 -6.91 -0.91 -10.41
N LYS A 22 -7.24 -2.03 -11.05
CA LYS A 22 -8.40 -2.12 -11.96
C LYS A 22 -9.70 -1.83 -11.24
N ALA A 23 -9.90 -2.40 -10.05
CA ALA A 23 -11.12 -2.17 -9.26
C ALA A 23 -11.26 -0.70 -8.86
N LEU A 24 -10.19 -0.07 -8.40
CA LEU A 24 -10.19 1.35 -8.05
C LEU A 24 -10.45 2.24 -9.27
N SER A 25 -9.91 1.89 -10.44
CA SER A 25 -10.10 2.66 -11.66
C SER A 25 -11.56 2.69 -12.15
N LYS A 26 -12.39 1.76 -11.71
CA LYS A 26 -13.83 1.77 -11.97
C LYS A 26 -14.59 2.75 -11.08
N LEU A 27 -14.01 3.15 -9.97
CA LEU A 27 -14.62 4.02 -8.97
C LEU A 27 -14.11 5.46 -9.05
N SER A 28 -12.89 5.65 -9.51
CA SER A 28 -12.21 6.95 -9.56
C SER A 28 -11.06 6.90 -10.56
N ASP A 29 -10.60 8.06 -11.00
CA ASP A 29 -9.33 8.12 -11.74
C ASP A 29 -8.19 7.65 -10.84
N VAL A 30 -7.31 6.84 -11.39
CA VAL A 30 -6.14 6.29 -10.70
C VAL A 30 -4.87 6.78 -11.39
N ALA A 31 -3.95 7.32 -10.60
CA ALA A 31 -2.57 7.57 -11.02
C ALA A 31 -1.70 6.43 -10.48
N LEU A 32 -1.15 5.61 -11.37
CA LEU A 32 -0.37 4.44 -11.01
C LEU A 32 1.13 4.72 -11.04
N PHE A 33 1.79 4.48 -9.93
CA PHE A 33 3.24 4.54 -9.76
C PHE A 33 3.73 3.11 -9.51
N PRO A 34 4.17 2.38 -10.55
CA PRO A 34 4.47 0.97 -10.41
C PRO A 34 5.72 0.72 -9.56
N ILE A 35 5.69 -0.37 -8.82
CA ILE A 35 6.85 -0.88 -8.07
C ILE A 35 7.49 -1.96 -8.95
N GLY A 36 8.64 -1.67 -9.51
CA GLY A 36 9.30 -2.54 -10.48
C GLY A 36 8.69 -2.45 -11.88
N ASP A 37 9.07 -3.38 -12.74
CA ASP A 37 8.63 -3.42 -14.13
C ASP A 37 7.18 -3.88 -14.25
N VAL A 38 6.45 -3.30 -15.21
CA VAL A 38 5.07 -3.65 -15.50
C VAL A 38 5.03 -4.77 -16.52
N GLU A 39 4.37 -5.88 -16.17
CA GLU A 39 4.13 -7.01 -17.06
C GLU A 39 2.65 -7.39 -17.03
N VAL A 40 1.96 -7.29 -18.16
CA VAL A 40 0.56 -7.70 -18.31
C VAL A 40 0.42 -8.64 -19.52
N THR A 41 -0.50 -9.60 -19.41
CA THR A 41 -0.64 -10.66 -20.41
C THR A 41 -1.83 -10.47 -21.34
N SER A 42 -2.82 -9.67 -20.96
CA SER A 42 -3.99 -9.41 -21.79
C SER A 42 -4.01 -7.98 -22.30
N GLN A 43 -4.60 -7.76 -23.49
CA GLN A 43 -4.74 -6.42 -24.06
C GLN A 43 -5.65 -5.54 -23.22
N ALA A 44 -6.71 -6.10 -22.66
CA ALA A 44 -7.63 -5.36 -21.80
C ALA A 44 -6.92 -4.82 -20.53
N ASP A 45 -6.08 -5.64 -19.92
CA ASP A 45 -5.28 -5.21 -18.76
C ASP A 45 -4.22 -4.18 -19.16
N ALA A 46 -3.59 -4.36 -20.31
CA ALA A 46 -2.62 -3.40 -20.84
C ALA A 46 -3.26 -2.02 -21.05
N ASP A 47 -4.46 -1.97 -21.61
CA ASP A 47 -5.19 -0.71 -21.85
C ASP A 47 -5.57 -0.02 -20.53
N ALA A 48 -6.06 -0.79 -19.56
CA ALA A 48 -6.42 -0.26 -18.25
C ALA A 48 -5.19 0.30 -17.51
N VAL A 49 -4.10 -0.44 -17.49
CA VAL A 49 -2.85 -0.03 -16.85
C VAL A 49 -2.24 1.20 -17.55
N LYS A 50 -2.28 1.23 -18.86
CA LYS A 50 -1.75 2.35 -19.65
C LYS A 50 -2.43 3.67 -19.25
N LEU A 51 -3.75 3.68 -19.13
CA LEU A 51 -4.49 4.86 -18.71
C LEU A 51 -4.06 5.33 -17.30
N CYS A 52 -3.93 4.41 -16.37
CA CYS A 52 -3.46 4.72 -15.01
C CYS A 52 -2.02 5.25 -14.99
N LEU A 53 -1.14 4.71 -15.83
CA LEU A 53 0.23 5.19 -15.98
C LEU A 53 0.30 6.59 -16.59
N GLU A 54 -0.56 6.89 -17.55
CA GLU A 54 -0.66 8.24 -18.14
C GLU A 54 -1.10 9.27 -17.11
N ASN A 55 -2.02 8.91 -16.20
CA ASN A 55 -2.48 9.77 -15.13
C ASN A 55 -1.38 10.16 -14.15
N LYS A 56 -0.30 9.39 -14.06
CA LYS A 56 0.89 9.72 -13.26
C LYS A 56 1.47 11.08 -13.60
N ASN A 57 1.38 11.52 -14.87
CA ASN A 57 1.93 12.79 -15.32
C ASN A 57 1.12 14.02 -14.85
N LYS A 58 -0.10 13.79 -14.36
CA LYS A 58 -1.01 14.84 -13.88
C LYS A 58 -1.67 14.43 -12.55
N PHE A 59 -0.95 13.72 -11.70
CA PHE A 59 -1.50 13.24 -10.44
C PHE A 59 -1.81 14.39 -9.48
N ASP A 60 -2.78 14.15 -8.59
CA ASP A 60 -3.13 15.08 -7.52
C ASP A 60 -2.32 14.75 -6.27
N ALA A 61 -1.40 15.64 -5.89
CA ALA A 61 -0.56 15.44 -4.71
C ALA A 61 -1.35 15.41 -3.39
N LYS A 62 -2.57 15.95 -3.37
CA LYS A 62 -3.46 15.94 -2.20
C LYS A 62 -4.38 14.74 -2.15
N ALA A 63 -4.44 13.94 -3.21
CA ALA A 63 -5.24 12.73 -3.25
C ALA A 63 -4.71 11.67 -2.30
N PRO A 64 -5.56 10.76 -1.80
CA PRO A 64 -5.08 9.62 -1.04
C PRO A 64 -4.09 8.79 -1.86
N CYS A 65 -3.09 8.24 -1.19
CA CYS A 65 -2.16 7.31 -1.79
C CYS A 65 -2.26 5.98 -1.07
N VAL A 66 -2.38 4.88 -1.82
CA VAL A 66 -2.31 3.53 -1.28
C VAL A 66 -1.10 2.81 -1.84
N ARG A 67 -0.27 2.27 -0.95
CA ARG A 67 0.90 1.48 -1.31
C ARG A 67 0.63 0.01 -1.02
N ILE A 68 0.78 -0.82 -2.03
CA ILE A 68 0.59 -2.27 -1.96
C ILE A 68 1.96 -2.92 -2.09
N TRP A 69 2.54 -3.31 -0.97
CA TRP A 69 3.86 -3.94 -0.92
C TRP A 69 4.11 -4.58 0.44
N HIS A 70 5.35 -4.77 0.81
CA HIS A 70 5.72 -5.33 2.10
C HIS A 70 5.59 -4.33 3.24
N GLN A 71 5.45 -4.85 4.45
CA GLN A 71 5.31 -4.06 5.68
C GLN A 71 6.49 -3.12 5.96
N PHE A 72 7.67 -3.45 5.45
CA PHE A 72 8.89 -2.67 5.67
C PHE A 72 9.06 -1.49 4.71
N SER A 73 8.10 -1.24 3.82
CA SER A 73 8.21 -0.15 2.85
C SER A 73 6.97 0.74 2.79
N MET A 74 6.09 0.67 3.76
CA MET A 74 4.82 1.41 3.76
C MET A 74 4.97 2.92 3.92
N ALA A 75 6.06 3.41 4.48
CA ALA A 75 6.29 4.84 4.66
C ALA A 75 6.55 5.60 3.35
N GLU A 76 6.91 4.89 2.28
CA GLU A 76 7.14 5.49 0.97
C GLU A 76 5.81 5.77 0.29
N GLN A 77 5.42 7.03 0.24
CA GLN A 77 4.12 7.47 -0.28
C GLN A 77 4.29 8.59 -1.29
N ILE A 78 3.45 8.60 -2.32
CA ILE A 78 3.40 9.69 -3.30
C ILE A 78 2.45 10.78 -2.80
N GLY A 79 2.88 12.02 -2.91
CA GLY A 79 2.06 13.17 -2.51
C GLY A 79 2.03 13.40 -1.01
N ASN A 80 1.07 14.21 -0.58
CA ASN A 80 0.91 14.62 0.82
C ASN A 80 -0.54 14.52 1.33
N GLY A 81 -1.34 13.70 0.66
CA GLY A 81 -2.70 13.39 1.09
C GLY A 81 -2.76 12.26 2.14
N LEU A 82 -3.94 11.69 2.28
CA LEU A 82 -4.16 10.56 3.20
C LEU A 82 -3.22 9.40 2.85
N ARG A 83 -2.52 8.89 3.85
CA ARG A 83 -1.50 7.85 3.69
C ARG A 83 -2.12 6.48 4.00
N CYS A 84 -2.27 5.66 2.95
CA CYS A 84 -2.86 4.34 3.07
C CYS A 84 -1.85 3.27 2.70
N GLY A 85 -1.94 2.13 3.35
CA GLY A 85 -1.12 0.99 3.03
C GLY A 85 -1.92 -0.31 2.99
N PHE A 86 -1.50 -1.19 2.10
CA PHE A 86 -1.96 -2.57 2.04
C PHE A 86 -0.73 -3.46 2.16
N PRO A 87 -0.23 -3.67 3.40
CA PRO A 87 0.97 -4.46 3.62
C PRO A 87 0.69 -5.96 3.40
N ILE A 88 1.58 -6.62 2.68
CA ILE A 88 1.54 -8.06 2.45
C ILE A 88 2.70 -8.68 3.21
N PHE A 89 2.40 -9.55 4.18
CA PHE A 89 3.39 -10.15 5.07
C PHE A 89 2.98 -11.56 5.49
N GLU A 90 3.96 -12.35 5.94
CA GLU A 90 3.78 -13.75 6.35
C GLU A 90 4.28 -14.01 7.78
N LEU A 91 4.70 -12.98 8.50
CA LEU A 91 5.23 -13.10 9.87
C LEU A 91 4.27 -12.49 10.88
N ASP A 92 4.39 -12.88 12.13
CA ASP A 92 3.48 -12.44 13.20
C ASP A 92 4.13 -11.47 14.20
N ALA A 93 5.40 -11.14 14.02
CA ALA A 93 6.12 -10.19 14.85
C ALA A 93 6.92 -9.23 13.97
N PHE A 94 6.76 -7.92 14.20
CA PHE A 94 7.45 -6.88 13.47
C PHE A 94 8.59 -6.27 14.28
N ASN A 95 9.70 -5.97 13.59
CA ASN A 95 10.80 -5.23 14.20
C ASN A 95 10.49 -3.73 14.25
N ASP A 96 11.38 -2.93 14.85
CA ASP A 96 11.14 -1.51 15.05
C ASP A 96 11.05 -0.73 13.72
N VAL A 97 11.78 -1.14 12.69
CA VAL A 97 11.72 -0.53 11.36
C VAL A 97 10.36 -0.78 10.71
N GLU A 98 9.88 -2.02 10.75
CA GLU A 98 8.57 -2.39 10.22
C GLU A 98 7.44 -1.67 10.94
N LEU A 99 7.51 -1.57 12.26
CA LEU A 99 6.54 -0.83 13.07
C LEU A 99 6.54 0.67 12.73
N HIS A 100 7.71 1.25 12.49
CA HIS A 100 7.82 2.64 12.03
C HIS A 100 7.09 2.85 10.71
N HIS A 101 7.27 1.95 9.75
CA HIS A 101 6.57 2.02 8.46
C HIS A 101 5.06 1.92 8.62
N LEU A 102 4.58 0.94 9.38
CA LEU A 102 3.14 0.76 9.61
C LEU A 102 2.52 1.94 10.37
N ASN A 103 3.24 2.46 11.36
CA ASN A 103 2.78 3.60 12.16
C ASN A 103 2.75 4.92 11.38
N SER A 104 3.42 5.01 10.25
CA SER A 104 3.40 6.19 9.37
C SER A 104 2.11 6.33 8.57
N LEU A 105 1.25 5.32 8.58
CA LEU A 105 0.04 5.26 7.78
C LEU A 105 -1.16 5.79 8.56
N ASP A 106 -2.06 6.48 7.85
CA ASP A 106 -3.35 6.91 8.39
C ASP A 106 -4.36 5.77 8.38
N LYS A 107 -4.28 4.89 7.36
CA LYS A 107 -5.14 3.72 7.22
C LYS A 107 -4.34 2.52 6.75
N ILE A 108 -4.64 1.36 7.33
CA ILE A 108 -4.02 0.08 6.97
C ILE A 108 -5.13 -0.87 6.54
N PHE A 109 -5.02 -1.38 5.31
CA PHE A 109 -5.88 -2.41 4.78
C PHE A 109 -5.11 -3.74 4.80
N VAL A 110 -5.76 -4.81 5.13
CA VAL A 110 -5.16 -6.15 5.20
C VAL A 110 -6.06 -7.18 4.54
N CYS A 111 -5.48 -8.31 4.14
CA CYS A 111 -6.18 -9.33 3.36
C CYS A 111 -6.93 -10.38 4.20
N SER A 112 -6.80 -10.35 5.53
CA SER A 112 -7.42 -11.36 6.39
C SER A 112 -7.60 -10.86 7.82
N GLU A 113 -8.46 -11.53 8.58
CA GLU A 113 -8.61 -11.27 10.02
C GLU A 113 -7.31 -11.57 10.78
N TRP A 114 -6.59 -12.62 10.39
CA TRP A 114 -5.28 -12.92 10.96
C TRP A 114 -4.31 -11.75 10.83
N ALA A 115 -4.20 -11.19 9.61
CA ALA A 115 -3.33 -10.05 9.34
C ALA A 115 -3.74 -8.81 10.16
N LYS A 116 -5.04 -8.59 10.32
CA LYS A 116 -5.57 -7.49 11.15
C LYS A 116 -5.14 -7.67 12.61
N GLU A 117 -5.28 -8.85 13.15
CA GLU A 117 -4.89 -9.15 14.52
C GLU A 117 -3.39 -8.98 14.73
N VAL A 118 -2.57 -9.44 13.78
CA VAL A 118 -1.11 -9.27 13.83
C VAL A 118 -0.73 -7.80 13.86
N VAL A 119 -1.29 -6.99 12.99
CA VAL A 119 -1.02 -5.55 12.97
C VAL A 119 -1.46 -4.89 14.27
N HIS A 120 -2.68 -5.17 14.73
CA HIS A 120 -3.21 -4.61 15.98
C HIS A 120 -2.32 -4.97 17.17
N GLN A 121 -1.97 -6.23 17.32
CA GLN A 121 -1.18 -6.70 18.46
C GLN A 121 0.22 -6.09 18.49
N ASN A 122 0.87 -6.02 17.33
CA ASN A 122 2.22 -5.46 17.24
C ASN A 122 2.22 -3.94 17.49
N LEU A 123 1.28 -3.20 16.92
CA LEU A 123 1.17 -1.76 17.15
C LEU A 123 0.78 -1.44 18.60
N TYR A 124 -0.16 -2.20 19.18
CA TYR A 124 -0.55 -2.03 20.57
C TYR A 124 0.65 -2.22 21.51
N ASN A 125 1.42 -3.29 21.33
CA ASN A 125 2.61 -3.56 22.13
C ASN A 125 3.68 -2.47 21.97
N HIS A 126 3.83 -1.94 20.75
CA HIS A 126 4.74 -0.84 20.46
C HIS A 126 4.35 0.43 21.21
N TYR A 127 3.09 0.84 21.15
CA TYR A 127 2.60 2.02 21.88
C TYR A 127 2.71 1.86 23.39
N LYS A 128 2.37 0.70 23.90
CA LYS A 128 2.49 0.41 25.34
C LYS A 128 3.95 0.53 25.81
N ARG A 129 4.90 0.07 25.01
CA ARG A 129 6.33 0.19 25.32
C ARG A 129 6.77 1.65 25.33
N LEU A 130 6.32 2.46 24.34
CA LEU A 130 6.62 3.89 24.30
C LEU A 130 6.04 4.64 25.50
N ASP A 131 4.84 4.30 25.93
CA ASP A 131 4.21 4.91 27.12
C ASP A 131 5.02 4.61 28.38
N LEU A 132 5.53 3.39 28.51
CA LEU A 132 6.41 3.02 29.63
C LEU A 132 7.72 3.82 29.59
N ASP A 133 8.31 3.96 28.42
CA ASP A 133 9.56 4.72 28.24
C ASP A 133 9.35 6.22 28.54
N SER A 134 8.18 6.77 28.21
CA SER A 134 7.87 8.18 28.46
C SER A 134 7.67 8.51 29.94
N ASN A 135 7.45 7.52 30.78
CA ASN A 135 7.30 7.67 32.23
C ASN A 135 8.62 7.57 33.02
N ILE A 136 9.71 7.41 32.33
CA ILE A 136 11.05 7.39 32.90
C ILE A 136 11.67 8.79 32.78
#